data_6a9c3dc9c69116ffe4de015417529654
#
_entry.id   6a9c3dc9c69116ffe4de015417529654
#
_cell.length_a   1.000
_cell.length_b   1.000
_cell.length_c   1.000
_cell.angle_alpha   90.00
_cell.angle_beta   90.00
_cell.angle_gamma   90.00
#
_symmetry.space_group_name_H-M   'P 1'
#
loop_
_entity.id
_entity.type
_entity.pdbx_description
1 polymer ?
#
loop_
_entity_poly.entity_id
_entity_poly.type
_entity_poly.pdbx_seq_one_letter_code
_entity_poly.pdbx_strand_id
1 'polypeptide(L)'
;PEIVQKLSKEKHDPAWMELFRLHSLQIYNEMAVPDWGPSIEGLNMDQIVTYVRPNTRMKAKWSDVPEDIKNTFERLGIPEAERKSLAGVGAQYDSELVYHNVREEVAAQGVVYTDMESALTGEYADLVKKHFMKLVKPTDHKFAALHGAVWSGGSFIYVPKGVKLDKPLQSYFRINS
;
A
#
# COMPACT_ATOMS: atom_id res chain seq x y z
N PRO A 1 18.29 7.51 8.75
CA PRO A 1 17.43 7.25 9.92
C PRO A 1 16.36 8.33 10.10
N GLU A 2 16.73 9.61 10.10
CA GLU A 2 15.83 10.74 10.39
C GLU A 2 14.59 10.79 9.49
N ILE A 3 14.76 10.56 8.18
CA ILE A 3 13.62 10.53 7.22
C ILE A 3 12.64 9.41 7.57
N VAL A 4 13.16 8.22 7.91
CA VAL A 4 12.33 7.06 8.28
C VAL A 4 11.59 7.30 9.59
N GLN A 5 12.25 7.88 10.59
CA GLN A 5 11.60 8.24 11.85
C GLN A 5 10.54 9.32 11.67
N LYS A 6 10.82 10.32 10.81
CA LYS A 6 9.83 11.36 10.47
C LYS A 6 8.61 10.76 9.77
N LEU A 7 8.82 9.86 8.81
CA LEU A 7 7.75 9.14 8.13
C LEU A 7 6.92 8.31 9.12
N SER A 8 7.56 7.54 9.99
CA SER A 8 6.90 6.73 11.02
C SER A 8 6.04 7.58 11.96
N LYS A 9 6.57 8.73 12.39
CA LYS A 9 5.83 9.68 13.22
C LYS A 9 4.64 10.29 12.48
N GLU A 10 4.79 10.66 11.21
CA GLU A 10 3.72 11.20 10.37
C GLU A 10 2.61 10.18 10.12
N LYS A 11 2.98 8.90 9.99
CA LYS A 11 2.05 7.78 9.82
C LYS A 11 1.44 7.26 11.13
N HIS A 12 1.86 7.81 12.26
CA HIS A 12 1.43 7.34 13.59
C HIS A 12 1.68 5.85 13.80
N ASP A 13 2.81 5.36 13.31
CA ASP A 13 3.17 3.96 13.41
C ASP A 13 3.24 3.48 14.88
N PRO A 14 2.81 2.26 15.19
CA PRO A 14 3.12 1.65 16.47
C PRO A 14 4.64 1.40 16.59
N ALA A 15 5.15 1.37 17.81
CA ALA A 15 6.59 1.26 18.10
C ALA A 15 7.29 0.10 17.36
N TRP A 16 6.62 -1.04 17.21
CA TRP A 16 7.20 -2.19 16.50
C TRP A 16 7.39 -1.91 15.01
N MET A 17 6.53 -1.08 14.39
CA MET A 17 6.63 -0.72 12.99
C MET A 17 7.78 0.28 12.76
N GLU A 18 7.97 1.24 13.65
CA GLU A 18 9.14 2.12 13.60
C GLU A 18 10.45 1.33 13.67
N LEU A 19 10.54 0.39 14.61
CA LEU A 19 11.69 -0.51 14.73
C LEU A 19 11.90 -1.36 13.47
N PHE A 20 10.81 -1.87 12.89
CA PHE A 20 10.85 -2.64 11.64
C PHE A 20 11.38 -1.79 10.48
N ARG A 21 10.93 -0.54 10.35
CA ARG A 21 11.42 0.40 9.33
C ARG A 21 12.91 0.68 9.47
N LEU A 22 13.35 0.98 10.70
CA LEU A 22 14.76 1.26 10.97
C LEU A 22 15.66 0.04 10.69
N HIS A 23 15.22 -1.14 11.07
CA HIS A 23 15.92 -2.39 10.76
C HIS A 23 15.97 -2.65 9.23
N SER A 24 14.88 -2.41 8.53
CA SER A 24 14.83 -2.52 7.07
C SER A 24 15.78 -1.53 6.39
N LEU A 25 15.90 -0.30 6.92
CA LEU A 25 16.87 0.69 6.43
C LEU A 25 18.32 0.22 6.65
N GLN A 26 18.60 -0.39 7.80
CA GLN A 26 19.91 -0.96 8.06
C GLN A 26 20.26 -2.05 7.03
N ILE A 27 19.34 -2.99 6.79
CA ILE A 27 19.51 -4.04 5.77
C ILE A 27 19.74 -3.40 4.39
N TYR A 28 18.98 -2.37 4.03
CA TYR A 28 19.17 -1.66 2.77
C TYR A 28 20.59 -1.10 2.62
N ASN A 29 21.15 -0.50 3.66
CA ASN A 29 22.49 0.09 3.63
C ASN A 29 23.60 -0.97 3.52
N GLU A 30 23.39 -2.14 4.12
CA GLU A 30 24.37 -3.24 4.17
C GLU A 30 24.31 -4.14 2.92
N MET A 31 23.13 -4.26 2.29
CA MET A 31 22.88 -5.18 1.19
C MET A 31 23.37 -4.61 -0.15
N ALA A 32 24.11 -5.40 -0.90
CA ALA A 32 24.45 -5.09 -2.29
C ALA A 32 23.24 -5.16 -3.20
N VAL A 33 23.26 -4.42 -4.31
CA VAL A 33 22.27 -4.59 -5.38
C VAL A 33 22.56 -5.91 -6.06
N PRO A 34 21.54 -6.79 -6.25
CA PRO A 34 21.71 -8.03 -6.99
C PRO A 34 22.11 -7.78 -8.45
N ASP A 35 22.93 -8.66 -9.00
CA ASP A 35 23.41 -8.62 -10.39
C ASP A 35 22.51 -9.36 -11.39
N TRP A 36 21.51 -10.09 -10.89
CA TRP A 36 20.60 -10.91 -11.70
C TRP A 36 19.41 -10.14 -12.30
N GLY A 37 19.17 -8.88 -11.89
CA GLY A 37 18.09 -8.05 -12.39
C GLY A 37 18.50 -7.17 -13.58
N PRO A 38 17.58 -6.33 -14.09
CA PRO A 38 17.92 -5.30 -15.06
C PRO A 38 18.99 -4.35 -14.51
N SER A 39 19.87 -3.84 -15.38
CA SER A 39 20.85 -2.84 -14.97
C SER A 39 20.15 -1.59 -14.41
N ILE A 40 20.64 -1.11 -13.29
CA ILE A 40 20.26 0.18 -12.71
C ILE A 40 21.38 1.21 -12.85
N GLU A 41 22.32 0.97 -13.77
CA GLU A 41 23.37 1.93 -14.10
C GLU A 41 22.77 3.25 -14.54
N GLY A 42 23.25 4.35 -13.97
CA GLY A 42 22.70 5.69 -14.19
C GLY A 42 21.53 6.08 -13.28
N LEU A 43 20.98 5.16 -12.47
CA LEU A 43 19.96 5.49 -11.48
C LEU A 43 20.61 6.13 -10.24
N ASN A 44 20.30 7.40 -9.99
CA ASN A 44 20.75 8.07 -8.76
C ASN A 44 19.71 7.90 -7.65
N MET A 45 19.96 6.98 -6.73
CA MET A 45 19.06 6.67 -5.61
C MET A 45 18.86 7.85 -4.66
N ASP A 46 19.82 8.77 -4.57
CA ASP A 46 19.73 9.96 -3.69
C ASP A 46 18.75 11.02 -4.24
N GLN A 47 18.41 10.93 -5.52
CA GLN A 47 17.45 11.81 -6.18
C GLN A 47 16.04 11.24 -6.25
N ILE A 48 15.83 10.00 -5.81
CA ILE A 48 14.51 9.36 -5.82
C ILE A 48 13.70 9.82 -4.61
N VAL A 49 12.54 10.41 -4.89
CA VAL A 49 11.54 10.70 -3.84
C VAL A 49 10.80 9.42 -3.51
N THR A 50 11.00 8.91 -2.30
CA THR A 50 10.43 7.63 -1.85
C THR A 50 9.02 7.73 -1.28
N TYR A 51 8.56 8.95 -0.99
CA TYR A 51 7.23 9.22 -0.45
C TYR A 51 6.66 10.51 -1.01
N VAL A 52 5.50 10.43 -1.65
CA VAL A 52 4.73 11.56 -2.14
C VAL A 52 3.32 11.47 -1.59
N ARG A 53 2.94 12.42 -0.75
CA ARG A 53 1.59 12.47 -0.21
C ARG A 53 0.66 13.18 -1.19
N PRO A 54 -0.42 12.53 -1.66
CA PRO A 54 -1.43 13.21 -2.47
C PRO A 54 -2.17 14.25 -1.64
N ASN A 55 -2.61 15.33 -2.29
CA ASN A 55 -3.36 16.42 -1.64
C ASN A 55 -4.83 16.01 -1.39
N THR A 56 -5.03 14.81 -0.86
CA THR A 56 -6.36 14.30 -0.51
C THR A 56 -6.27 13.29 0.63
N ARG A 57 -7.41 13.01 1.26
CA ARG A 57 -7.56 11.91 2.22
C ARG A 57 -8.36 10.80 1.59
N MET A 58 -8.19 9.58 2.11
CA MET A 58 -8.97 8.42 1.69
C MET A 58 -10.48 8.68 1.73
N LYS A 59 -11.18 8.21 0.71
CA LYS A 59 -12.63 8.36 0.54
C LYS A 59 -13.30 6.99 0.45
N ALA A 60 -14.46 6.86 1.07
CA ALA A 60 -15.29 5.65 0.99
C ALA A 60 -16.23 5.66 -0.23
N LYS A 61 -16.52 6.85 -0.79
CA LYS A 61 -17.36 7.00 -1.98
C LYS A 61 -16.54 7.57 -3.12
N TRP A 62 -16.67 6.98 -4.31
CA TRP A 62 -16.00 7.48 -5.51
C TRP A 62 -16.38 8.92 -5.87
N SER A 63 -17.63 9.30 -5.60
CA SER A 63 -18.10 10.67 -5.80
C SER A 63 -17.27 11.72 -5.07
N ASP A 64 -16.70 11.36 -3.92
CA ASP A 64 -16.01 12.27 -3.02
C ASP A 64 -14.49 12.36 -3.33
N VAL A 65 -14.01 11.53 -4.26
CA VAL A 65 -12.62 11.57 -4.77
C VAL A 65 -12.45 12.84 -5.62
N PRO A 66 -11.34 13.60 -5.47
CA PRO A 66 -11.06 14.77 -6.28
C PRO A 66 -11.12 14.49 -7.78
N GLU A 67 -11.62 15.46 -8.55
CA GLU A 67 -11.90 15.29 -9.99
C GLU A 67 -10.65 15.01 -10.83
N ASP A 68 -9.53 15.62 -10.48
CA ASP A 68 -8.23 15.39 -11.13
C ASP A 68 -7.77 13.92 -10.98
N ILE A 69 -7.99 13.34 -9.79
CA ILE A 69 -7.69 11.92 -9.53
C ILE A 69 -8.68 11.03 -10.28
N LYS A 70 -10.00 11.34 -10.24
CA LYS A 70 -11.01 10.61 -11.02
C LYS A 70 -10.66 10.57 -12.50
N ASN A 71 -10.39 11.74 -13.08
CA ASN A 71 -10.03 11.87 -14.49
C ASN A 71 -8.77 11.05 -14.83
N THR A 72 -7.81 10.96 -13.92
CA THR A 72 -6.62 10.12 -14.10
C THR A 72 -7.00 8.65 -14.21
N PHE A 73 -7.84 8.14 -13.31
CA PHE A 73 -8.28 6.74 -13.36
C PHE A 73 -9.21 6.45 -14.55
N GLU A 74 -10.05 7.38 -14.96
CA GLU A 74 -10.90 7.26 -16.15
C GLU A 74 -10.07 7.20 -17.44
N ARG A 75 -9.03 8.03 -17.56
CA ARG A 75 -8.07 7.99 -18.68
C ARG A 75 -7.30 6.67 -18.75
N LEU A 76 -7.15 5.95 -17.65
CA LEU A 76 -6.57 4.62 -17.60
C LEU A 76 -7.54 3.50 -18.02
N GLY A 77 -8.76 3.87 -18.43
CA GLY A 77 -9.73 2.93 -18.94
C GLY A 77 -10.39 2.07 -17.88
N ILE A 78 -10.61 2.62 -16.66
CA ILE A 78 -11.35 1.94 -15.60
C ILE A 78 -12.83 2.36 -15.70
N PRO A 79 -13.67 1.63 -16.46
CA PRO A 79 -15.07 1.99 -16.64
C PRO A 79 -15.82 1.93 -15.31
N GLU A 80 -16.78 2.81 -15.12
CA GLU A 80 -17.66 2.79 -13.94
C GLU A 80 -18.40 1.44 -13.80
N ALA A 81 -18.77 0.83 -14.94
CA ALA A 81 -19.39 -0.47 -14.98
C ALA A 81 -18.49 -1.58 -14.40
N GLU A 82 -17.19 -1.54 -14.65
CA GLU A 82 -16.21 -2.46 -14.08
C GLU A 82 -16.14 -2.31 -12.56
N ARG A 83 -16.06 -1.08 -12.05
CA ARG A 83 -16.09 -0.80 -10.61
C ARG A 83 -17.37 -1.33 -9.96
N LYS A 84 -18.51 -1.18 -10.61
CA LYS A 84 -19.81 -1.68 -10.13
C LYS A 84 -19.93 -3.21 -10.15
N SER A 85 -19.19 -3.89 -11.01
CA SER A 85 -19.25 -5.36 -11.16
C SER A 85 -18.33 -6.11 -10.19
N LEU A 86 -17.32 -5.46 -9.61
CA LEU A 86 -16.33 -6.07 -8.72
C LEU A 86 -16.89 -6.28 -7.30
N ALA A 87 -16.30 -7.21 -6.55
CA ALA A 87 -16.61 -7.45 -5.14
C ALA A 87 -16.12 -6.31 -4.24
N GLY A 88 -15.06 -5.64 -4.66
CA GLY A 88 -14.50 -4.46 -4.02
C GLY A 88 -13.41 -3.85 -4.87
N VAL A 89 -13.15 -2.56 -4.66
CA VAL A 89 -12.17 -1.77 -5.41
C VAL A 89 -11.36 -0.91 -4.46
N GLY A 90 -10.05 -0.86 -4.69
CA GLY A 90 -9.15 0.10 -4.08
C GLY A 90 -8.42 0.91 -5.15
N ALA A 91 -8.15 2.17 -4.90
CA ALA A 91 -7.37 3.03 -5.76
C ALA A 91 -6.28 3.74 -4.95
N GLN A 92 -5.04 3.50 -5.33
CA GLN A 92 -3.87 4.18 -4.79
C GLN A 92 -3.39 5.22 -5.79
N TYR A 93 -3.10 6.42 -5.30
CA TYR A 93 -2.52 7.51 -6.07
C TYR A 93 -1.26 7.99 -5.35
N ASP A 94 -0.14 7.98 -6.07
CA ASP A 94 1.19 8.18 -5.49
C ASP A 94 1.45 7.22 -4.31
N SER A 95 1.73 7.75 -3.13
CA SER A 95 2.10 6.95 -1.97
C SER A 95 0.95 6.58 -1.03
N GLU A 96 -0.30 6.92 -1.38
CA GLU A 96 -1.45 6.74 -0.48
C GLU A 96 -2.64 6.06 -1.15
N LEU A 97 -3.41 5.29 -0.36
CA LEU A 97 -4.72 4.84 -0.77
C LEU A 97 -5.71 6.02 -0.71
N VAL A 98 -6.33 6.38 -1.84
CA VAL A 98 -7.25 7.52 -1.94
C VAL A 98 -8.72 7.10 -1.94
N TYR A 99 -8.99 5.85 -2.27
CA TYR A 99 -10.33 5.29 -2.31
C TYR A 99 -10.30 3.79 -2.03
N HIS A 100 -11.24 3.29 -1.24
CA HIS A 100 -11.59 1.88 -1.19
C HIS A 100 -13.07 1.69 -0.96
N ASN A 101 -13.59 0.60 -1.47
CA ASN A 101 -14.96 0.15 -1.24
C ASN A 101 -15.03 -1.37 -1.34
N VAL A 102 -15.86 -1.97 -0.52
CA VAL A 102 -16.24 -3.38 -0.60
C VAL A 102 -17.77 -3.44 -0.59
N ARG A 103 -18.35 -4.33 -1.38
CA ARG A 103 -19.80 -4.49 -1.44
C ARG A 103 -20.35 -4.96 -0.10
N GLU A 104 -21.54 -4.48 0.28
CA GLU A 104 -22.19 -4.83 1.54
C GLU A 104 -22.36 -6.33 1.71
N GLU A 105 -22.77 -7.03 0.66
CA GLU A 105 -22.93 -8.49 0.63
C GLU A 105 -21.62 -9.25 0.86
N VAL A 106 -20.49 -8.65 0.49
CA VAL A 106 -19.15 -9.21 0.69
C VAL A 106 -18.67 -8.89 2.10
N ALA A 107 -18.88 -7.67 2.56
CA ALA A 107 -18.58 -7.26 3.93
C ALA A 107 -19.38 -8.06 4.97
N ALA A 108 -20.64 -8.37 4.68
CA ALA A 108 -21.51 -9.21 5.53
C ALA A 108 -20.95 -10.64 5.74
N GLN A 109 -20.07 -11.12 4.86
CA GLN A 109 -19.36 -12.40 5.02
C GLN A 109 -18.08 -12.27 5.87
N GLY A 110 -17.82 -11.10 6.44
CA GLY A 110 -16.62 -10.81 7.23
C GLY A 110 -15.38 -10.50 6.39
N VAL A 111 -15.54 -10.26 5.09
CA VAL A 111 -14.43 -9.83 4.23
C VAL A 111 -14.11 -8.36 4.50
N VAL A 112 -12.84 -8.09 4.69
CA VAL A 112 -12.34 -6.73 4.92
C VAL A 112 -11.47 -6.30 3.75
N TYR A 113 -11.68 -5.08 3.30
CA TYR A 113 -10.80 -4.39 2.36
C TYR A 113 -10.63 -2.95 2.86
N THR A 114 -9.47 -2.63 3.39
CA THR A 114 -9.15 -1.30 3.93
C THR A 114 -7.72 -0.91 3.57
N ASP A 115 -7.31 0.29 3.97
CA ASP A 115 -5.91 0.69 3.87
C ASP A 115 -5.05 0.04 4.96
N MET A 116 -3.75 -0.03 4.67
CA MET A 116 -2.80 -0.70 5.57
C MET A 116 -2.62 0.06 6.89
N GLU A 117 -2.68 1.39 6.90
CA GLU A 117 -2.53 2.19 8.12
C GLU A 117 -3.69 1.95 9.09
N SER A 118 -4.92 1.92 8.57
CA SER A 118 -6.11 1.58 9.37
C SER A 118 -6.02 0.16 9.93
N ALA A 119 -5.56 -0.80 9.13
CA ALA A 119 -5.38 -2.17 9.60
C ALA A 119 -4.27 -2.29 10.64
N LEU A 120 -3.20 -1.50 10.51
CA LEU A 120 -2.03 -1.51 11.40
C LEU A 120 -2.36 -1.03 12.82
N THR A 121 -3.30 -0.10 12.96
CA THR A 121 -3.67 0.55 14.22
C THR A 121 -5.05 0.13 14.75
N GLY A 122 -5.84 -0.57 13.95
CA GLY A 122 -7.20 -0.98 14.24
C GLY A 122 -7.33 -2.42 14.76
N GLU A 123 -8.48 -2.98 14.54
CA GLU A 123 -8.89 -4.34 14.95
C GLU A 123 -7.95 -5.44 14.42
N TYR A 124 -7.31 -5.19 13.27
CA TYR A 124 -6.42 -6.16 12.60
C TYR A 124 -4.94 -5.99 12.92
N ALA A 125 -4.58 -5.12 13.89
CA ALA A 125 -3.20 -4.78 14.21
C ALA A 125 -2.31 -6.02 14.49
N ASP A 126 -2.81 -6.98 15.26
CA ASP A 126 -2.08 -8.21 15.58
C ASP A 126 -1.90 -9.10 14.35
N LEU A 127 -2.90 -9.16 13.47
CA LEU A 127 -2.82 -9.91 12.23
C LEU A 127 -1.79 -9.29 11.28
N VAL A 128 -1.80 -7.97 11.16
CA VAL A 128 -0.80 -7.23 10.38
C VAL A 128 0.59 -7.51 10.94
N LYS A 129 0.81 -7.32 12.23
CA LYS A 129 2.10 -7.57 12.89
C LYS A 129 2.62 -9.00 12.66
N LYS A 130 1.73 -9.98 12.67
CA LYS A 130 2.07 -11.40 12.44
C LYS A 130 2.51 -11.68 11.01
N HIS A 131 1.92 -11.00 10.02
CA HIS A 131 2.08 -11.36 8.61
C HIS A 131 2.84 -10.33 7.77
N PHE A 132 3.03 -9.10 8.26
CA PHE A 132 3.67 -8.03 7.53
C PHE A 132 5.07 -8.42 7.06
N MET A 133 5.31 -8.32 5.76
CA MET A 133 6.56 -8.66 5.07
C MET A 133 7.17 -10.02 5.49
N LYS A 134 6.32 -11.05 5.66
CA LYS A 134 6.78 -12.43 5.95
C LYS A 134 6.97 -13.26 4.68
N LEU A 135 6.26 -12.95 3.59
CA LEU A 135 6.42 -13.60 2.29
C LEU A 135 7.59 -12.98 1.51
N VAL A 136 7.54 -11.66 1.29
CA VAL A 136 8.67 -10.90 0.74
C VAL A 136 9.34 -10.19 1.90
N LYS A 137 10.50 -10.69 2.31
CA LYS A 137 11.22 -10.17 3.49
C LYS A 137 12.16 -9.04 3.10
N PRO A 138 12.49 -8.12 4.01
CA PRO A 138 13.52 -7.11 3.77
C PRO A 138 14.88 -7.70 3.36
N THR A 139 15.16 -8.95 3.78
CA THR A 139 16.40 -9.66 3.47
C THR A 139 16.44 -10.32 2.09
N ASP A 140 15.31 -10.35 1.36
CA ASP A 140 15.25 -11.06 0.08
C ASP A 140 15.85 -10.25 -1.08
N HIS A 141 15.79 -8.91 -0.97
CA HIS A 141 16.28 -8.00 -2.00
C HIS A 141 16.52 -6.60 -1.43
N LYS A 142 17.54 -5.89 -1.93
CA LYS A 142 17.85 -4.51 -1.51
C LYS A 142 16.62 -3.58 -1.61
N PHE A 143 15.86 -3.65 -2.68
CA PHE A 143 14.65 -2.84 -2.83
C PHE A 143 13.48 -3.32 -1.98
N ALA A 144 13.42 -4.59 -1.58
CA ALA A 144 12.48 -5.05 -0.55
C ALA A 144 12.83 -4.45 0.82
N ALA A 145 14.12 -4.33 1.13
CA ALA A 145 14.58 -3.63 2.33
C ALA A 145 14.20 -2.14 2.30
N LEU A 146 14.44 -1.45 1.16
CA LEU A 146 14.02 -0.06 0.99
C LEU A 146 12.50 0.09 1.14
N HIS A 147 11.73 -0.80 0.51
CA HIS A 147 10.27 -0.82 0.68
C HIS A 147 9.88 -0.97 2.15
N GLY A 148 10.48 -1.91 2.89
CA GLY A 148 10.23 -2.07 4.32
C GLY A 148 10.52 -0.82 5.15
N ALA A 149 11.52 -0.03 4.76
CA ALA A 149 11.91 1.20 5.44
C ALA A 149 10.94 2.38 5.18
N VAL A 150 10.45 2.52 3.93
CA VAL A 150 9.73 3.73 3.49
C VAL A 150 8.35 3.44 2.93
N TRP A 151 7.81 2.25 3.09
CA TRP A 151 6.46 1.92 2.62
C TRP A 151 5.43 2.90 3.16
N SER A 152 4.43 3.18 2.35
CA SER A 152 3.28 3.99 2.71
C SER A 152 2.09 3.56 1.85
N GLY A 153 0.88 3.75 2.35
CA GLY A 153 -0.31 3.28 1.67
C GLY A 153 -0.36 1.75 1.54
N GLY A 154 -1.12 1.27 0.60
CA GLY A 154 -1.35 -0.14 0.37
C GLY A 154 -2.68 -0.64 0.86
N SER A 155 -3.07 -1.82 0.38
CA SER A 155 -4.35 -2.44 0.69
C SER A 155 -4.16 -3.57 1.69
N PHE A 156 -5.01 -3.58 2.70
CA PHE A 156 -5.21 -4.73 3.58
C PHE A 156 -6.48 -5.46 3.17
N ILE A 157 -6.33 -6.73 2.81
CA ILE A 157 -7.44 -7.59 2.43
C ILE A 157 -7.45 -8.81 3.33
N TYR A 158 -8.58 -9.04 4.01
CA TYR A 158 -8.78 -10.21 4.83
C TYR A 158 -10.03 -10.95 4.37
N VAL A 159 -9.88 -12.23 4.08
CA VAL A 159 -10.98 -13.14 3.74
C VAL A 159 -11.03 -14.23 4.80
N PRO A 160 -12.14 -14.35 5.57
CA PRO A 160 -12.25 -15.36 6.61
C PRO A 160 -12.15 -16.78 6.05
N LYS A 161 -11.70 -17.71 6.89
CA LYS A 161 -11.62 -19.13 6.53
C LYS A 161 -12.98 -19.66 6.07
N GLY A 162 -12.99 -20.30 4.90
CA GLY A 162 -14.20 -20.90 4.32
C GLY A 162 -15.05 -19.94 3.48
N VAL A 163 -14.76 -18.64 3.49
CA VAL A 163 -15.41 -17.68 2.61
C VAL A 163 -14.81 -17.75 1.21
N LYS A 164 -15.68 -17.79 0.21
CA LYS A 164 -15.32 -17.80 -1.21
C LYS A 164 -16.02 -16.64 -1.90
N LEU A 165 -15.25 -15.81 -2.59
CA LEU A 165 -15.79 -14.69 -3.37
C LEU A 165 -16.06 -15.14 -4.80
N ASP A 166 -17.26 -14.83 -5.30
CA ASP A 166 -17.65 -15.11 -6.68
C ASP A 166 -17.12 -14.07 -7.67
N LYS A 167 -16.78 -12.89 -7.17
CA LYS A 167 -16.23 -11.78 -7.95
C LYS A 167 -14.88 -11.35 -7.39
N PRO A 168 -13.95 -10.90 -8.25
CA PRO A 168 -12.64 -10.44 -7.79
C PRO A 168 -12.72 -9.14 -6.99
N LEU A 169 -11.76 -8.99 -6.08
CA LEU A 169 -11.35 -7.69 -5.52
C LEU A 169 -10.26 -7.12 -6.43
N GLN A 170 -10.25 -5.82 -6.64
CA GLN A 170 -9.27 -5.20 -7.52
C GLN A 170 -8.65 -3.93 -6.89
N SER A 171 -7.33 -3.81 -7.02
CA SER A 171 -6.57 -2.62 -6.62
C SER A 171 -5.97 -1.98 -7.86
N TYR A 172 -6.10 -0.67 -7.95
CA TYR A 172 -5.47 0.15 -8.98
C TYR A 172 -4.39 1.02 -8.36
N PHE A 173 -3.22 1.02 -8.98
CA PHE A 173 -2.07 1.81 -8.54
C PHE A 173 -1.70 2.80 -9.63
N ARG A 174 -1.63 4.09 -9.28
CA ARG A 174 -1.14 5.15 -10.14
C ARG A 174 -0.02 5.91 -9.44
N ILE A 175 1.15 5.90 -10.05
CA ILE A 175 2.27 6.77 -9.68
C ILE A 175 2.32 7.91 -10.69
N ASN A 176 2.29 9.13 -10.20
CA ASN A 176 2.41 10.32 -11.02
C ASN A 176 3.87 10.80 -10.97
N SER A 177 4.47 11.00 -12.14
CA SER A 177 5.85 11.48 -12.28
C SER A 177 5.87 12.99 -12.45
#